data_224c32cf44973e6f110d65fd749eb099
#
_entry.id   224c32cf44973e6f110d65fd749eb099
#
_cell.length_a   1.000
_cell.length_b   1.000
_cell.length_c   1.000
_cell.angle_alpha   90.00
_cell.angle_beta   90.00
_cell.angle_gamma   90.00
#
_symmetry.space_group_name_H-M   'P 1'
#
loop_
_entity.id
_entity.type
_entity.pdbx_description
1 polymer ?
#
loop_
_entity_poly.entity_id
_entity_poly.type
_entity_poly.pdbx_seq_one_letter_code
_entity_poly.pdbx_strand_id
1 'polypeptide(L)'
;LGAVEIILAAHSMLDCPHDKLVFDVGHQAYAHKLVTGRLDEFKTLRSYGGLSGFTKPDESPYDVHPSGHASDSLSVALGLAQARELSGGDEKIVAVIGDAALSGGMAFEALNHMGQTQTPMVIILNDNEMYISRNVGALMKHLGYMRASTQYRETRDFVQEKMEKSGPFGTALANFGRNMKESLKQFIIPRSMIFEQLGILCTAPIDGHDIGLLRETLAAVLDTDGPVLIHVVTRKGAGYAPAVADPEKFHGIA
;
A
#
# COMPACT_ATOMS: atom_id res chain seq x y z
N LEU A 1 -1.20 12.76 -5.72
CA LEU A 1 -0.24 13.11 -4.66
C LEU A 1 -0.67 12.39 -3.38
N GLY A 2 0.20 12.08 -2.48
CA GLY A 2 -0.07 11.31 -1.25
C GLY A 2 0.23 9.81 -1.36
N ALA A 3 0.32 9.26 -2.58
CA ALA A 3 0.74 7.87 -2.80
C ALA A 3 2.10 7.77 -3.53
N VAL A 4 2.77 8.88 -3.78
CA VAL A 4 4.02 8.91 -4.56
C VAL A 4 5.11 8.13 -3.85
N GLU A 5 5.33 8.39 -2.57
CA GLU A 5 6.34 7.74 -1.76
C GLU A 5 6.06 6.24 -1.60
N ILE A 6 4.79 5.86 -1.42
CA ILE A 6 4.34 4.46 -1.37
C ILE A 6 4.74 3.73 -2.67
N ILE A 7 4.45 4.34 -3.82
CA ILE A 7 4.75 3.76 -5.14
C ILE A 7 6.26 3.64 -5.35
N LEU A 8 7.02 4.68 -5.01
CA LEU A 8 8.48 4.66 -5.13
C LEU A 8 9.11 3.60 -4.20
N ALA A 9 8.64 3.51 -2.96
CA ALA A 9 9.09 2.49 -2.02
C ALA A 9 8.78 1.08 -2.55
N ALA A 10 7.54 0.83 -3.02
CA ALA A 10 7.15 -0.46 -3.60
C ALA A 10 8.03 -0.84 -4.79
N HIS A 11 8.21 0.06 -5.78
CA HIS A 11 9.07 -0.21 -6.93
C HIS A 11 10.55 -0.39 -6.58
N SER A 12 11.02 0.16 -5.47
CA SER A 12 12.40 -0.05 -5.02
C SER A 12 12.62 -1.41 -4.36
N MET A 13 11.56 -2.12 -4.01
CA MET A 13 11.57 -3.39 -3.28
C MET A 13 11.07 -4.58 -4.12
N LEU A 14 10.36 -4.32 -5.22
CA LEU A 14 9.74 -5.31 -6.09
C LEU A 14 10.48 -5.40 -7.42
N ASP A 15 10.62 -6.60 -7.94
CA ASP A 15 11.15 -6.88 -9.29
C ASP A 15 9.99 -6.91 -10.32
N CYS A 16 9.37 -5.75 -10.54
CA CYS A 16 8.31 -5.64 -11.52
C CYS A 16 8.85 -5.68 -12.96
N PRO A 17 8.20 -6.33 -13.93
CA PRO A 17 6.83 -6.88 -13.88
C PRO A 17 6.72 -8.34 -13.41
N HIS A 18 7.82 -9.01 -12.97
CA HIS A 18 7.74 -10.33 -12.37
C HIS A 18 6.84 -10.27 -11.13
N ASP A 19 7.20 -9.47 -10.15
CA ASP A 19 6.35 -9.13 -9.03
C ASP A 19 5.15 -8.27 -9.48
N LYS A 20 4.02 -8.39 -8.78
CA LYS A 20 2.76 -7.77 -9.17
C LYS A 20 2.35 -6.65 -8.22
N LEU A 21 2.24 -5.43 -8.75
CA LEU A 21 1.72 -4.28 -8.02
C LEU A 21 0.34 -3.90 -8.57
N VAL A 22 -0.70 -4.13 -7.76
CA VAL A 22 -2.12 -3.93 -8.11
C VAL A 22 -2.61 -2.65 -7.45
N PHE A 23 -3.27 -1.78 -8.21
CA PHE A 23 -3.81 -0.51 -7.69
C PHE A 23 -5.34 -0.54 -7.66
N ASP A 24 -5.93 -0.19 -6.52
CA ASP A 24 -7.36 0.06 -6.43
C ASP A 24 -7.71 1.37 -7.12
N VAL A 25 -8.78 1.40 -7.90
CA VAL A 25 -9.16 2.51 -8.79
C VAL A 25 -8.06 2.85 -9.82
N GLY A 26 -6.81 2.99 -9.39
CA GLY A 26 -5.66 3.29 -10.26
C GLY A 26 -5.42 4.76 -10.58
N HIS A 27 -6.24 5.70 -10.07
CA HIS A 27 -6.06 7.15 -10.26
C HIS A 27 -4.77 7.68 -9.60
N GLN A 28 -4.21 6.96 -8.65
CA GLN A 28 -2.95 7.28 -7.97
C GLN A 28 -1.71 6.74 -8.71
N ALA A 29 -1.87 5.95 -9.79
CA ALA A 29 -0.79 5.23 -10.46
C ALA A 29 0.11 6.11 -11.36
N TYR A 30 0.06 7.44 -11.26
CA TYR A 30 0.87 8.31 -12.11
C TYR A 30 2.38 8.15 -11.85
N ALA A 31 2.79 8.08 -10.59
CA ALA A 31 4.19 7.80 -10.25
C ALA A 31 4.64 6.43 -10.78
N HIS A 32 3.77 5.40 -10.71
CA HIS A 32 4.01 4.09 -11.29
C HIS A 32 4.26 4.18 -12.80
N LYS A 33 3.43 4.92 -13.54
CA LYS A 33 3.63 5.12 -14.99
C LYS A 33 4.96 5.81 -15.30
N LEU A 34 5.35 6.82 -14.51
CA LEU A 34 6.61 7.55 -14.70
C LEU A 34 7.82 6.63 -14.48
N VAL A 35 7.85 5.86 -13.38
CA VAL A 35 9.00 4.99 -13.07
C VAL A 35 9.08 3.72 -13.94
N THR A 36 8.00 3.39 -14.64
CA THR A 36 7.93 2.27 -15.59
C THR A 36 8.10 2.70 -17.05
N GLY A 37 8.74 3.87 -17.30
CA GLY A 37 9.24 4.28 -18.60
C GLY A 37 8.29 5.11 -19.47
N ARG A 38 7.13 5.55 -18.96
CA ARG A 38 6.11 6.30 -19.73
C ARG A 38 6.20 7.82 -19.57
N LEU A 39 7.39 8.35 -19.29
CA LEU A 39 7.59 9.79 -19.07
C LEU A 39 7.30 10.61 -20.32
N ASP A 40 7.73 10.16 -21.49
CA ASP A 40 7.56 10.89 -22.75
C ASP A 40 6.11 10.97 -23.20
N GLU A 41 5.32 9.92 -22.94
CA GLU A 41 3.89 9.88 -23.23
C GLU A 41 3.05 10.65 -22.21
N PHE A 42 3.63 11.04 -21.08
CA PHE A 42 2.87 11.65 -19.97
C PHE A 42 2.18 12.97 -20.38
N LYS A 43 2.68 13.67 -21.39
CA LYS A 43 2.04 14.86 -22.01
C LYS A 43 0.69 14.55 -22.66
N THR A 44 0.42 13.28 -22.98
CA THR A 44 -0.85 12.82 -23.59
C THR A 44 -1.81 12.22 -22.57
N LEU A 45 -1.48 12.32 -21.26
CA LEU A 45 -2.27 11.75 -20.18
C LEU A 45 -3.74 12.19 -20.27
N ARG A 46 -4.67 11.21 -20.24
CA ARG A 46 -6.13 11.40 -20.36
C ARG A 46 -6.61 12.01 -21.68
N SER A 47 -5.74 12.09 -22.70
CA SER A 47 -6.16 12.51 -24.04
C SER A 47 -6.66 11.32 -24.84
N TYR A 48 -7.53 11.56 -25.83
CA TYR A 48 -7.98 10.50 -26.73
C TYR A 48 -6.79 9.90 -27.50
N GLY A 49 -6.69 8.58 -27.47
CA GLY A 49 -5.54 7.86 -28.04
C GLY A 49 -4.22 8.04 -27.31
N GLY A 50 -4.20 8.77 -26.21
CA GLY A 50 -3.04 8.98 -25.37
C GLY A 50 -3.01 8.03 -24.16
N LEU A 51 -2.12 8.37 -23.20
CA LEU A 51 -1.92 7.59 -21.98
C LEU A 51 -3.16 7.61 -21.09
N SER A 52 -3.60 6.44 -20.65
CA SER A 52 -4.73 6.29 -19.73
C SER A 52 -4.46 6.96 -18.38
N GLY A 53 -5.50 7.51 -17.77
CA GLY A 53 -5.46 8.01 -16.40
C GLY A 53 -5.43 6.92 -15.33
N PHE A 54 -5.58 5.65 -15.72
CA PHE A 54 -5.58 4.46 -14.87
C PHE A 54 -4.56 3.45 -15.38
N THR A 55 -4.30 2.41 -14.60
CA THR A 55 -3.50 1.27 -15.09
C THR A 55 -4.24 0.55 -16.21
N LYS A 56 -3.50 0.14 -17.24
CA LYS A 56 -4.05 -0.52 -18.43
C LYS A 56 -3.03 -1.51 -19.01
N PRO A 57 -3.29 -2.82 -18.94
CA PRO A 57 -2.35 -3.84 -19.41
C PRO A 57 -1.92 -3.71 -20.87
N ASP A 58 -2.79 -3.14 -21.74
CA ASP A 58 -2.44 -2.87 -23.13
C ASP A 58 -1.38 -1.78 -23.32
N GLU A 59 -1.13 -0.96 -22.29
CA GLU A 59 -0.12 0.11 -22.33
C GLU A 59 1.25 -0.36 -21.84
N SER A 60 1.28 -1.31 -20.91
CA SER A 60 2.54 -1.71 -20.27
C SER A 60 2.40 -3.07 -19.57
N PRO A 61 3.44 -3.93 -19.64
CA PRO A 61 3.48 -5.17 -18.86
C PRO A 61 3.53 -4.96 -17.35
N TYR A 62 3.84 -3.74 -16.91
CA TYR A 62 3.81 -3.37 -15.50
C TYR A 62 2.39 -3.11 -14.96
N ASP A 63 1.42 -2.87 -15.84
CA ASP A 63 0.03 -2.64 -15.48
C ASP A 63 -0.70 -4.00 -15.44
N VAL A 64 -0.83 -4.56 -14.25
CA VAL A 64 -1.31 -5.94 -14.04
C VAL A 64 -2.82 -6.09 -14.29
N HIS A 65 -3.58 -5.02 -14.06
CA HIS A 65 -5.05 -5.03 -14.07
C HIS A 65 -5.59 -3.73 -14.67
N PRO A 66 -6.58 -3.80 -15.57
CA PRO A 66 -7.30 -2.60 -15.98
C PRO A 66 -8.13 -2.10 -14.82
N SER A 67 -7.85 -0.89 -14.35
CA SER A 67 -8.53 -0.32 -13.18
C SER A 67 -9.49 0.81 -13.56
N GLY A 68 -10.11 1.43 -12.58
CA GLY A 68 -11.13 2.48 -12.71
C GLY A 68 -12.30 2.27 -11.76
N HIS A 69 -12.44 1.07 -11.20
CA HIS A 69 -13.44 0.72 -10.19
C HIS A 69 -12.81 0.65 -8.79
N ALA A 70 -13.57 1.05 -7.78
CA ALA A 70 -13.13 0.94 -6.39
C ALA A 70 -13.43 -0.45 -5.83
N SER A 71 -12.57 -0.91 -4.91
CA SER A 71 -12.75 -2.11 -4.09
C SER A 71 -12.47 -3.45 -4.79
N ASP A 72 -11.96 -3.48 -6.03
CA ASP A 72 -11.68 -4.69 -6.79
C ASP A 72 -10.24 -5.21 -6.64
N SER A 73 -9.31 -4.34 -6.28
CA SER A 73 -7.88 -4.64 -6.24
C SER A 73 -7.52 -5.84 -5.37
N LEU A 74 -8.16 -5.98 -4.21
CA LEU A 74 -7.87 -7.08 -3.28
C LEU A 74 -8.31 -8.43 -3.85
N SER A 75 -9.44 -8.48 -4.55
CA SER A 75 -9.93 -9.69 -5.22
C SER A 75 -8.99 -10.09 -6.36
N VAL A 76 -8.54 -9.12 -7.16
CA VAL A 76 -7.57 -9.34 -8.24
C VAL A 76 -6.23 -9.84 -7.69
N ALA A 77 -5.69 -9.16 -6.68
CA ALA A 77 -4.42 -9.52 -6.07
C ALA A 77 -4.48 -10.90 -5.41
N LEU A 78 -5.58 -11.24 -4.72
CA LEU A 78 -5.78 -12.57 -4.15
C LEU A 78 -5.84 -13.65 -5.23
N GLY A 79 -6.53 -13.38 -6.35
CA GLY A 79 -6.57 -14.30 -7.49
C GLY A 79 -5.18 -14.57 -8.08
N LEU A 80 -4.36 -13.52 -8.23
CA LEU A 80 -2.96 -13.64 -8.66
C LEU A 80 -2.12 -14.44 -7.67
N ALA A 81 -2.26 -14.16 -6.38
CA ALA A 81 -1.53 -14.86 -5.33
C ALA A 81 -1.89 -16.36 -5.27
N GLN A 82 -3.16 -16.70 -5.43
CA GLN A 82 -3.60 -18.10 -5.51
C GLN A 82 -3.11 -18.78 -6.80
N ALA A 83 -3.14 -18.08 -7.94
CA ALA A 83 -2.59 -18.61 -9.19
C ALA A 83 -1.10 -18.89 -9.06
N ARG A 84 -0.33 -18.01 -8.43
CA ARG A 84 1.08 -18.23 -8.08
C ARG A 84 1.27 -19.52 -7.28
N GLU A 85 0.52 -19.72 -6.20
CA GLU A 85 0.64 -20.93 -5.38
C GLU A 85 0.34 -22.21 -6.17
N LEU A 86 -0.71 -22.17 -7.01
CA LEU A 86 -1.07 -23.30 -7.86
C LEU A 86 -0.03 -23.62 -8.95
N SER A 87 0.65 -22.59 -9.46
CA SER A 87 1.70 -22.76 -10.48
C SER A 87 3.10 -23.02 -9.90
N GLY A 88 3.27 -22.89 -8.58
CA GLY A 88 4.59 -22.96 -7.93
C GLY A 88 5.48 -21.76 -8.24
N GLY A 89 4.89 -20.60 -8.51
CA GLY A 89 5.60 -19.34 -8.73
C GLY A 89 6.13 -18.73 -7.44
N ASP A 90 6.96 -17.68 -7.55
CA ASP A 90 7.63 -17.01 -6.44
C ASP A 90 7.42 -15.51 -6.42
N GLU A 91 6.64 -14.97 -7.38
CA GLU A 91 6.35 -13.56 -7.51
C GLU A 91 5.66 -12.98 -6.27
N LYS A 92 6.09 -11.81 -5.84
CA LYS A 92 5.46 -11.06 -4.76
C LYS A 92 4.19 -10.37 -5.29
N ILE A 93 3.12 -10.43 -4.51
CA ILE A 93 1.85 -9.79 -4.86
C ILE A 93 1.57 -8.70 -3.85
N VAL A 94 1.51 -7.46 -4.32
CA VAL A 94 1.25 -6.27 -3.50
C VAL A 94 0.04 -5.52 -4.05
N ALA A 95 -0.95 -5.25 -3.22
CA ALA A 95 -2.11 -4.43 -3.55
C ALA A 95 -2.07 -3.09 -2.81
N VAL A 96 -2.32 -1.99 -3.51
CA VAL A 96 -2.46 -0.65 -2.92
C VAL A 96 -3.94 -0.25 -2.97
N ILE A 97 -4.54 -0.09 -1.80
CA ILE A 97 -5.96 0.27 -1.65
C ILE A 97 -6.12 1.50 -0.74
N GLY A 98 -7.04 2.40 -1.10
CA GLY A 98 -7.42 3.52 -0.23
C GLY A 98 -8.41 3.12 0.85
N ASP A 99 -8.42 3.86 1.94
CA ASP A 99 -9.30 3.67 3.08
C ASP A 99 -10.79 3.64 2.68
N ALA A 100 -11.22 4.56 1.82
CA ALA A 100 -12.60 4.58 1.34
C ALA A 100 -12.97 3.35 0.49
N ALA A 101 -12.08 2.91 -0.40
CA ALA A 101 -12.28 1.74 -1.24
C ALA A 101 -12.31 0.43 -0.41
N LEU A 102 -11.55 0.39 0.68
CA LEU A 102 -11.57 -0.74 1.63
C LEU A 102 -12.95 -0.97 2.26
N SER A 103 -13.81 0.05 2.32
CA SER A 103 -15.17 -0.08 2.85
C SER A 103 -16.16 -0.75 1.90
N GLY A 104 -15.78 -1.05 0.66
CA GLY A 104 -16.62 -1.71 -0.33
C GLY A 104 -16.80 -3.20 -0.05
N GLY A 105 -17.97 -3.75 -0.41
CA GLY A 105 -18.31 -5.15 -0.15
C GLY A 105 -17.33 -6.13 -0.77
N MET A 106 -16.89 -5.89 -2.01
CA MET A 106 -15.93 -6.76 -2.72
C MET A 106 -14.58 -6.81 -2.01
N ALA A 107 -14.11 -5.69 -1.44
CA ALA A 107 -12.89 -5.67 -0.64
C ALA A 107 -13.04 -6.52 0.63
N PHE A 108 -14.19 -6.44 1.31
CA PHE A 108 -14.49 -7.28 2.48
C PHE A 108 -14.60 -8.77 2.14
N GLU A 109 -15.18 -9.12 1.01
CA GLU A 109 -15.23 -10.51 0.53
C GLU A 109 -13.81 -11.05 0.30
N ALA A 110 -12.94 -10.26 -0.33
CA ALA A 110 -11.54 -10.62 -0.52
C ALA A 110 -10.79 -10.79 0.81
N LEU A 111 -10.97 -9.88 1.78
CA LEU A 111 -10.38 -9.99 3.11
C LEU A 111 -10.85 -11.25 3.84
N ASN A 112 -12.15 -11.56 3.78
CA ASN A 112 -12.71 -12.78 4.38
C ASN A 112 -12.12 -14.05 3.75
N HIS A 113 -12.02 -14.10 2.43
CA HIS A 113 -11.43 -15.23 1.71
C HIS A 113 -9.93 -15.37 2.01
N MET A 114 -9.20 -14.26 1.97
CA MET A 114 -7.77 -14.20 2.28
C MET A 114 -7.46 -14.68 3.70
N GLY A 115 -8.27 -14.26 4.67
CA GLY A 115 -8.17 -14.71 6.05
C GLY A 115 -8.40 -16.22 6.21
N GLN A 116 -9.27 -16.82 5.40
CA GLN A 116 -9.50 -18.26 5.39
C GLN A 116 -8.37 -19.05 4.72
N THR A 117 -7.88 -18.56 3.57
CA THR A 117 -6.86 -19.27 2.77
C THR A 117 -5.44 -19.05 3.26
N GLN A 118 -5.20 -17.98 4.00
CA GLN A 118 -3.86 -17.54 4.46
C GLN A 118 -2.86 -17.37 3.32
N THR A 119 -3.35 -17.04 2.12
CA THR A 119 -2.54 -16.86 0.92
C THR A 119 -1.57 -15.68 1.09
N PRO A 120 -0.23 -15.90 0.96
CA PRO A 120 0.77 -14.86 1.17
C PRO A 120 0.63 -13.72 0.15
N MET A 121 0.37 -12.53 0.62
CA MET A 121 0.37 -11.27 -0.15
C MET A 121 0.42 -10.06 0.78
N VAL A 122 0.79 -8.91 0.23
CA VAL A 122 0.86 -7.66 0.99
C VAL A 122 -0.22 -6.69 0.53
N ILE A 123 -0.94 -6.11 1.49
CA ILE A 123 -1.89 -5.03 1.29
C ILE A 123 -1.29 -3.75 1.85
N ILE A 124 -1.16 -2.71 1.04
CA ILE A 124 -0.82 -1.37 1.50
C ILE A 124 -2.13 -0.57 1.59
N LEU A 125 -2.61 -0.37 2.80
CA LEU A 125 -3.76 0.49 3.07
C LEU A 125 -3.29 1.93 3.16
N ASN A 126 -3.59 2.72 2.13
CA ASN A 126 -3.31 4.15 2.10
C ASN A 126 -4.44 4.93 2.76
N ASP A 127 -4.27 5.26 4.04
CA ASP A 127 -5.23 5.99 4.85
C ASP A 127 -4.90 7.49 4.84
N ASN A 128 -5.73 8.28 4.18
CA ASN A 128 -5.57 9.74 4.11
C ASN A 128 -6.79 10.51 4.66
N GLU A 129 -7.70 9.82 5.35
CA GLU A 129 -8.93 10.36 5.96
C GLU A 129 -9.92 10.98 4.98
N MET A 130 -9.66 10.91 3.68
CA MET A 130 -10.45 11.60 2.67
C MET A 130 -10.78 10.67 1.50
N TYR A 131 -12.07 10.67 1.18
CA TYR A 131 -12.56 10.28 -0.14
C TYR A 131 -12.61 11.52 -1.05
N ILE A 132 -13.74 11.85 -1.68
CA ILE A 132 -13.97 13.19 -2.27
C ILE A 132 -14.30 14.19 -1.14
N SER A 133 -14.96 13.72 -0.09
CA SER A 133 -15.24 14.42 1.18
C SER A 133 -14.74 13.58 2.36
N ARG A 134 -14.97 14.03 3.61
CA ARG A 134 -14.59 13.24 4.79
C ARG A 134 -15.25 11.87 4.81
N ASN A 135 -14.47 10.84 5.06
CA ASN A 135 -14.95 9.47 5.15
C ASN A 135 -15.90 9.27 6.32
N VAL A 136 -16.95 8.45 6.09
CA VAL A 136 -17.94 8.09 7.09
C VAL A 136 -18.06 6.57 7.24
N GLY A 137 -18.53 6.11 8.39
CA GLY A 137 -18.77 4.70 8.64
C GLY A 137 -18.00 4.13 9.83
N ALA A 138 -18.38 2.92 10.25
CA ALA A 138 -17.79 2.27 11.42
C ALA A 138 -16.32 1.89 11.18
N LEU A 139 -15.97 1.41 9.99
CA LEU A 139 -14.58 1.08 9.63
C LEU A 139 -13.68 2.32 9.72
N MET A 140 -14.15 3.46 9.21
CA MET A 140 -13.39 4.72 9.26
C MET A 140 -13.17 5.20 10.70
N LYS A 141 -14.17 5.04 11.56
CA LYS A 141 -14.01 5.32 13.00
C LYS A 141 -12.97 4.38 13.62
N HIS A 142 -12.96 3.12 13.24
CA HIS A 142 -12.01 2.13 13.72
C HIS A 142 -10.57 2.49 13.29
N LEU A 143 -10.33 2.82 12.02
CA LEU A 143 -9.04 3.32 11.54
C LEU A 143 -8.60 4.60 12.27
N GLY A 144 -9.54 5.51 12.56
CA GLY A 144 -9.29 6.70 13.36
C GLY A 144 -8.83 6.38 14.78
N TYR A 145 -9.41 5.39 15.45
CA TYR A 145 -8.95 4.92 16.76
C TYR A 145 -7.54 4.31 16.70
N MET A 146 -7.23 3.59 15.63
CA MET A 146 -5.88 3.06 15.42
C MET A 146 -4.83 4.16 15.37
N ARG A 147 -5.08 5.20 14.58
CA ARG A 147 -4.18 6.36 14.46
C ARG A 147 -4.02 7.14 15.77
N ALA A 148 -5.10 7.25 16.54
CA ALA A 148 -5.13 8.01 17.80
C ALA A 148 -4.55 7.23 19.00
N SER A 149 -4.27 5.93 18.85
CA SER A 149 -3.79 5.12 19.97
C SER A 149 -2.42 5.56 20.46
N THR A 150 -2.22 5.49 21.79
CA THR A 150 -0.94 5.84 22.44
C THR A 150 0.20 4.95 21.94
N GLN A 151 -0.11 3.71 21.63
CA GLN A 151 0.82 2.74 21.05
C GLN A 151 1.37 3.17 19.68
N TYR A 152 0.58 3.86 18.86
CA TYR A 152 1.07 4.46 17.62
C TYR A 152 2.15 5.51 17.87
N ARG A 153 1.94 6.38 18.88
CA ARG A 153 2.94 7.41 19.25
C ARG A 153 4.23 6.78 19.76
N GLU A 154 4.13 5.79 20.65
CA GLU A 154 5.28 5.09 21.21
C GLU A 154 6.07 4.31 20.14
N THR A 155 5.37 3.65 19.20
CA THR A 155 6.02 2.93 18.10
C THR A 155 6.70 3.90 17.13
N ARG A 156 6.07 5.00 16.79
CA ARG A 156 6.64 6.05 15.96
C ARG A 156 7.91 6.65 16.59
N ASP A 157 7.82 7.02 17.85
CA ASP A 157 8.93 7.65 18.58
C ASP A 157 10.10 6.66 18.76
N PHE A 158 9.82 5.38 18.98
CA PHE A 158 10.81 4.30 19.06
C PHE A 158 11.53 4.06 17.70
N VAL A 159 10.78 4.02 16.61
CA VAL A 159 11.34 3.85 15.26
C VAL A 159 12.18 5.06 14.89
N GLN A 160 11.71 6.27 15.17
CA GLN A 160 12.43 7.52 14.92
C GLN A 160 13.74 7.58 15.72
N GLU A 161 13.71 7.22 17.00
CA GLU A 161 14.92 7.16 17.86
C GLU A 161 15.94 6.12 17.38
N LYS A 162 15.47 4.98 16.86
CA LYS A 162 16.34 3.93 16.32
C LYS A 162 16.98 4.34 14.97
N MET A 163 16.24 5.06 14.12
CA MET A 163 16.76 5.59 12.86
C MET A 163 17.80 6.69 13.07
N GLU A 164 17.61 7.58 14.06
CA GLU A 164 18.58 8.64 14.40
C GLU A 164 19.89 8.07 14.97
N LYS A 165 19.84 6.90 15.63
CA LYS A 165 21.00 6.22 16.23
C LYS A 165 21.72 5.26 15.28
N SER A 166 21.13 4.89 14.14
CA SER A 166 21.74 4.00 13.15
C SER A 166 22.41 4.82 12.07
N GLY A 167 23.73 4.94 12.14
CA GLY A 167 24.55 5.58 11.11
C GLY A 167 24.50 4.83 9.76
N PRO A 168 25.21 5.29 8.73
CA PRO A 168 24.90 5.02 7.32
C PRO A 168 24.85 3.56 6.92
N PHE A 169 23.74 3.13 6.48
CA PHE A 169 23.21 2.14 5.54
C PHE A 169 23.88 0.76 5.30
N GLY A 170 25.07 0.47 5.78
CA GLY A 170 25.84 -0.69 5.28
C GLY A 170 25.75 -1.99 6.10
N THR A 171 25.43 -1.91 7.39
CA THR A 171 25.51 -3.08 8.31
C THR A 171 24.17 -3.56 8.87
N ALA A 172 23.13 -2.76 8.78
CA ALA A 172 21.80 -3.10 9.26
C ALA A 172 21.10 -4.18 8.41
N LEU A 173 21.32 -4.18 7.09
CA LEU A 173 20.68 -5.10 6.15
C LEU A 173 21.13 -6.57 6.35
N ALA A 174 22.40 -6.81 6.67
CA ALA A 174 22.94 -8.15 6.86
C ALA A 174 22.53 -8.83 8.17
N ASN A 175 22.23 -8.04 9.22
CA ASN A 175 21.76 -8.55 10.52
C ASN A 175 20.20 -8.62 10.59
N PHE A 176 19.52 -7.97 9.67
CA PHE A 176 18.07 -7.90 9.62
C PHE A 176 17.41 -9.25 9.29
N GLY A 177 18.00 -10.04 8.40
CA GLY A 177 17.45 -11.34 7.98
C GLY A 177 17.41 -12.41 9.07
N ARG A 178 18.16 -12.27 10.16
CA ARG A 178 18.20 -13.25 11.26
C ARG A 178 17.25 -12.93 12.41
N ASN A 179 16.86 -11.66 12.59
CA ASN A 179 15.98 -11.18 13.67
C ASN A 179 14.58 -10.78 13.18
N MET A 180 14.23 -11.13 11.94
CA MET A 180 12.99 -10.69 11.26
C MET A 180 11.72 -11.07 12.02
N LYS A 181 11.67 -12.27 12.64
CA LYS A 181 10.51 -12.70 13.45
C LYS A 181 10.33 -11.90 14.75
N GLU A 182 11.39 -11.37 15.32
CA GLU A 182 11.31 -10.52 16.52
C GLU A 182 11.02 -9.06 16.18
N SER A 183 11.54 -8.57 15.05
CA SER A 183 11.25 -7.22 14.55
C SER A 183 9.79 -7.06 14.14
N LEU A 184 9.18 -8.06 13.49
CA LEU A 184 7.74 -8.08 13.17
C LEU A 184 6.87 -7.92 14.42
N LYS A 185 7.23 -8.56 15.55
CA LYS A 185 6.47 -8.42 16.80
C LYS A 185 6.41 -6.99 17.34
N GLN A 186 7.37 -6.14 16.99
CA GLN A 186 7.40 -4.73 17.41
C GLN A 186 6.46 -3.84 16.58
N PHE A 187 6.10 -4.28 15.37
CA PHE A 187 5.18 -3.57 14.46
C PHE A 187 3.74 -4.07 14.56
N ILE A 188 3.48 -5.19 15.26
CA ILE A 188 2.15 -5.79 15.39
C ILE A 188 1.41 -5.17 16.57
N ILE A 189 0.21 -4.67 16.33
CA ILE A 189 -0.68 -4.18 17.39
C ILE A 189 -1.44 -5.38 18.00
N PRO A 190 -1.51 -5.50 19.35
CA PRO A 190 -2.19 -6.63 19.97
C PRO A 190 -3.72 -6.60 19.77
N ARG A 191 -4.22 -7.69 19.23
CA ARG A 191 -5.53 -8.37 19.39
C ARG A 191 -6.86 -7.58 19.43
N SER A 192 -7.01 -6.38 18.90
CA SER A 192 -8.33 -5.73 18.89
C SER A 192 -8.81 -5.25 17.52
N MET A 193 -8.15 -5.67 16.47
CA MET A 193 -8.34 -5.19 15.11
C MET A 193 -9.19 -6.13 14.28
N ILE A 194 -10.08 -5.58 13.48
CA ILE A 194 -10.93 -6.35 12.56
C ILE A 194 -10.09 -7.24 11.61
N PHE A 195 -8.93 -6.76 11.16
CA PHE A 195 -8.05 -7.50 10.24
C PHE A 195 -7.42 -8.73 10.91
N GLU A 196 -6.94 -8.59 12.15
CA GLU A 196 -6.39 -9.71 12.91
C GLU A 196 -7.46 -10.75 13.26
N GLN A 197 -8.69 -10.30 13.54
CA GLN A 197 -9.82 -11.20 13.76
C GLN A 197 -10.19 -11.98 12.49
N LEU A 198 -9.94 -11.41 11.33
CA LEU A 198 -10.05 -12.10 10.03
C LEU A 198 -8.83 -12.97 9.71
N GLY A 199 -7.79 -12.99 10.56
CA GLY A 199 -6.56 -13.76 10.32
C GLY A 199 -5.53 -13.05 9.44
N ILE A 200 -5.66 -11.74 9.24
CA ILE A 200 -4.72 -10.91 8.46
C ILE A 200 -3.82 -10.15 9.42
N LEU A 201 -2.51 -10.34 9.31
CA LEU A 201 -1.54 -9.60 10.11
C LEU A 201 -1.60 -8.11 9.75
N CYS A 202 -1.74 -7.24 10.75
CA CYS A 202 -1.81 -5.80 10.54
C CYS A 202 -0.66 -5.06 11.23
N THR A 203 0.02 -4.17 10.53
CA THR A 203 1.05 -3.33 11.15
C THR A 203 0.43 -2.15 11.90
N ALA A 204 1.18 -1.58 12.84
CA ALA A 204 0.88 -0.25 13.34
C ALA A 204 0.85 0.76 12.18
N PRO A 205 0.04 1.83 12.28
CA PRO A 205 0.07 2.90 11.28
C PRO A 205 1.46 3.52 11.16
N ILE A 206 1.97 3.64 9.92
CA ILE A 206 3.28 4.24 9.62
C ILE A 206 3.12 5.51 8.78
N ASP A 207 4.12 6.39 8.82
CA ASP A 207 4.15 7.59 7.98
C ASP A 207 4.41 7.21 6.51
N GLY A 208 3.42 7.46 5.64
CA GLY A 208 3.49 7.17 4.21
C GLY A 208 4.33 8.16 3.40
N HIS A 209 4.88 9.19 4.04
CA HIS A 209 5.83 10.13 3.41
C HIS A 209 7.28 9.83 3.78
N ASP A 210 7.53 8.83 4.64
CA ASP A 210 8.86 8.32 4.95
C ASP A 210 9.19 7.10 4.09
N ILE A 211 9.93 7.32 2.98
CA ILE A 211 10.34 6.25 2.07
C ILE A 211 11.24 5.21 2.76
N GLY A 212 12.08 5.64 3.70
CA GLY A 212 12.95 4.75 4.46
C GLY A 212 12.14 3.75 5.27
N LEU A 213 11.19 4.25 6.07
CA LEU A 213 10.30 3.46 6.89
C LEU A 213 9.40 2.54 6.05
N LEU A 214 8.87 3.03 4.91
CA LEU A 214 8.09 2.22 3.98
C LEU A 214 8.89 1.04 3.44
N ARG A 215 10.14 1.26 3.03
CA ARG A 215 11.03 0.21 2.52
C ARG A 215 11.38 -0.82 3.60
N GLU A 216 11.71 -0.37 4.80
CA GLU A 216 12.00 -1.25 5.94
C GLU A 216 10.79 -2.12 6.28
N THR A 217 9.59 -1.52 6.30
CA THR A 217 8.35 -2.24 6.57
C THR A 217 8.05 -3.26 5.46
N LEU A 218 8.19 -2.88 4.19
CA LEU A 218 8.01 -3.81 3.07
C LEU A 218 9.01 -4.96 3.14
N ALA A 219 10.30 -4.68 3.37
CA ALA A 219 11.32 -5.73 3.52
C ALA A 219 10.99 -6.73 4.64
N ALA A 220 10.37 -6.25 5.72
CA ALA A 220 9.98 -7.10 6.84
C ALA A 220 8.80 -8.03 6.55
N VAL A 221 7.95 -7.70 5.57
CA VAL A 221 6.68 -8.42 5.36
C VAL A 221 6.58 -9.15 4.02
N LEU A 222 7.40 -8.83 3.03
CA LEU A 222 7.32 -9.43 1.68
C LEU A 222 7.52 -10.96 1.66
N ASP A 223 8.21 -11.51 2.65
CA ASP A 223 8.50 -12.95 2.76
C ASP A 223 7.71 -13.64 3.89
N THR A 224 6.58 -13.08 4.31
CA THR A 224 5.72 -13.72 5.31
C THR A 224 4.88 -14.84 4.69
N ASP A 225 4.60 -15.88 5.49
CA ASP A 225 3.84 -17.06 5.07
C ASP A 225 2.31 -16.84 5.03
N GLY A 226 1.84 -15.59 5.12
CA GLY A 226 0.42 -15.26 5.13
C GLY A 226 0.14 -13.81 4.71
N PRO A 227 -1.12 -13.40 4.68
CA PRO A 227 -1.50 -12.05 4.27
C PRO A 227 -1.14 -11.01 5.33
N VAL A 228 -0.54 -9.91 4.86
CA VAL A 228 -0.17 -8.77 5.71
C VAL A 228 -0.79 -7.49 5.20
N LEU A 229 -1.37 -6.70 6.10
CA LEU A 229 -1.83 -5.34 5.83
C LEU A 229 -0.88 -4.34 6.48
N ILE A 230 -0.25 -3.50 5.67
CA ILE A 230 0.52 -2.34 6.12
C ILE A 230 -0.42 -1.14 6.17
N HIS A 231 -0.65 -0.60 7.37
CA HIS A 231 -1.46 0.61 7.52
C HIS A 231 -0.57 1.84 7.34
N VAL A 232 -0.75 2.55 6.24
CA VAL A 232 0.06 3.70 5.85
C VAL A 232 -0.78 4.97 5.96
N VAL A 233 -0.33 5.94 6.74
CA VAL A 233 -1.01 7.23 6.91
C VAL A 233 -0.36 8.25 6.00
N THR A 234 -1.14 8.88 5.11
CA THR A 234 -0.66 9.91 4.20
C THR A 234 -1.47 11.18 4.29
N ARG A 235 -0.93 12.27 3.74
CA ARG A 235 -1.63 13.53 3.57
C ARG A 235 -1.85 13.82 2.10
N LYS A 236 -3.11 13.93 1.71
CA LYS A 236 -3.50 14.24 0.33
C LYS A 236 -2.90 15.58 -0.11
N GLY A 237 -2.26 15.59 -1.27
CA GLY A 237 -1.58 16.78 -1.79
C GLY A 237 -0.19 17.05 -1.22
N ALA A 238 0.37 16.16 -0.37
CA ALA A 238 1.71 16.32 0.16
C ALA A 238 2.74 16.60 -0.94
N GLY A 239 3.68 17.50 -0.68
CA GLY A 239 4.68 17.93 -1.66
C GLY A 239 4.24 19.07 -2.61
N TYR A 240 2.93 19.41 -2.65
CA TYR A 240 2.42 20.48 -3.50
C TYR A 240 1.44 21.39 -2.74
N ALA A 241 1.90 22.56 -2.33
CA ALA A 241 1.16 23.47 -1.46
C ALA A 241 -0.27 23.82 -1.95
N PRO A 242 -0.54 24.06 -3.26
CA PRO A 242 -1.89 24.29 -3.73
C PRO A 242 -2.83 23.10 -3.53
N ALA A 243 -2.34 21.87 -3.69
CA ALA A 243 -3.14 20.67 -3.47
C ALA A 243 -3.37 20.35 -1.97
N VAL A 244 -2.45 20.80 -1.11
CA VAL A 244 -2.65 20.74 0.35
C VAL A 244 -3.73 21.72 0.80
N ALA A 245 -3.78 22.91 0.17
CA ALA A 245 -4.74 23.96 0.49
C ALA A 245 -6.17 23.62 0.01
N ASP A 246 -6.31 22.89 -1.09
CA ASP A 246 -7.61 22.50 -1.66
C ASP A 246 -7.55 21.05 -2.19
N PRO A 247 -7.53 20.05 -1.30
CA PRO A 247 -7.36 18.65 -1.68
C PRO A 247 -8.54 18.08 -2.46
N GLU A 248 -9.74 18.65 -2.33
CA GLU A 248 -10.92 18.21 -3.08
C GLU A 248 -10.79 18.59 -4.56
N LYS A 249 -10.39 19.81 -4.87
CA LYS A 249 -10.15 20.29 -6.24
C LYS A 249 -9.09 19.45 -6.95
N PHE A 250 -8.04 19.04 -6.24
CA PHE A 250 -6.93 18.25 -6.79
C PHE A 250 -7.12 16.74 -6.71
N HIS A 251 -8.31 16.26 -6.29
CA HIS A 251 -8.57 14.82 -6.27
C HIS A 251 -8.72 14.21 -7.67
N GLY A 252 -9.39 14.89 -8.55
CA GLY A 252 -9.63 14.45 -9.92
C GLY A 252 -9.66 15.64 -10.85
N ILE A 253 -8.47 16.11 -11.24
CA ILE A 253 -8.36 17.16 -12.28
C ILE A 253 -8.55 16.46 -13.63
N ALA A 254 -9.58 16.92 -14.36
CA ALA A 254 -9.82 16.55 -15.74
C ALA A 254 -8.90 17.33 -16.68
#